data_13f70a4c0f1eb71379db7e8c10c8df80
#
_entry.id   13f70a4c0f1eb71379db7e8c10c8df80
#
_cell.length_a   1.000
_cell.length_b   1.000
_cell.length_c   1.000
_cell.angle_alpha   90.00
_cell.angle_beta   90.00
_cell.angle_gamma   90.00
#
_symmetry.space_group_name_H-M   'P 1'
#
loop_
_entity.id
_entity.type
_entity.pdbx_description
1 polymer ?
#
loop_
_entity_poly.entity_id
_entity_poly.type
_entity_poly.pdbx_seq_one_letter_code
_entity_poly.pdbx_strand_id
1 'polypeptide(L)'
;MAEQQQEVDLDRRDPNNLNESSQVAFEDVLGEPETVHSIDCVWTNSYKCFTCGKNCCYKFMSTLCGICIALYWGCEFAMITFEMVWCCTPALKVHTIMLGVCQRFLGTCIQCCLAPLCETIGLCFGNITINKK
;
A
#
# COMPACT_ATOMS: atom_id res chain seq x y z
N MET A 1 7.01 4.73 25.45
CA MET A 1 5.88 4.51 24.55
C MET A 1 5.51 3.06 24.71
N ALA A 2 4.33 2.76 25.26
CA ALA A 2 3.88 1.41 25.45
C ALA A 2 3.63 0.80 24.05
N GLU A 3 4.37 -0.23 23.74
CA GLU A 3 4.12 -1.11 22.60
C GLU A 3 2.73 -1.71 22.82
N GLN A 4 1.74 -1.21 22.07
CA GLN A 4 0.47 -1.91 21.96
C GLN A 4 0.78 -3.19 21.20
N GLN A 5 1.07 -4.26 21.95
CA GLN A 5 1.02 -5.61 21.41
C GLN A 5 -0.42 -5.81 20.94
N GLN A 6 -0.62 -5.70 19.65
CA GLN A 6 -1.86 -6.01 18.99
C GLN A 6 -2.05 -7.51 19.20
N GLU A 7 -2.96 -7.88 20.11
CA GLU A 7 -3.31 -9.25 20.40
C GLU A 7 -3.86 -9.87 19.11
N VAL A 8 -3.09 -10.77 18.54
CA VAL A 8 -3.44 -11.44 17.30
C VAL A 8 -4.56 -12.43 17.59
N ASP A 9 -5.72 -12.23 16.99
CA ASP A 9 -6.80 -13.20 17.01
C ASP A 9 -6.38 -14.44 16.22
N LEU A 10 -6.09 -15.52 16.93
CA LEU A 10 -5.62 -16.78 16.34
C LEU A 10 -6.75 -17.57 15.66
N ASP A 11 -8.00 -17.28 15.99
CA ASP A 11 -9.17 -17.93 15.38
C ASP A 11 -9.50 -17.33 14.01
N ARG A 12 -9.40 -16.01 13.88
CA ARG A 12 -9.62 -15.31 12.61
C ARG A 12 -8.29 -15.02 11.92
N ARG A 13 -7.88 -15.92 11.03
CA ARG A 13 -6.56 -15.87 10.36
C ARG A 13 -6.41 -14.81 9.27
N ASP A 14 -7.49 -14.28 8.71
CA ASP A 14 -7.50 -13.16 7.75
C ASP A 14 -8.55 -12.12 8.15
N PRO A 15 -8.26 -11.29 9.17
CA PRO A 15 -9.20 -10.27 9.65
C PRO A 15 -9.42 -9.14 8.63
N ASN A 16 -8.45 -8.92 7.74
CA ASN A 16 -8.45 -7.80 6.78
C ASN A 16 -8.86 -8.24 5.36
N ASN A 17 -9.25 -9.50 5.16
CA ASN A 17 -9.62 -10.10 3.87
C ASN A 17 -8.54 -9.90 2.77
N LEU A 18 -7.26 -10.02 3.15
CA LEU A 18 -6.13 -9.83 2.24
C LEU A 18 -6.09 -10.85 1.10
N ASN A 19 -6.62 -12.06 1.36
CA ASN A 19 -6.57 -13.20 0.44
C ASN A 19 -7.94 -13.62 -0.09
N GLU A 20 -8.91 -12.70 -0.15
CA GLU A 20 -10.24 -12.98 -0.68
C GLU A 20 -10.18 -13.49 -2.13
N SER A 21 -9.31 -12.92 -2.96
CA SER A 21 -9.13 -13.31 -4.36
C SER A 21 -8.55 -14.71 -4.56
N SER A 22 -7.98 -15.33 -3.53
CA SER A 22 -7.41 -16.69 -3.58
C SER A 22 -8.39 -17.79 -3.16
N GLN A 23 -9.61 -17.42 -2.77
CA GLN A 23 -10.68 -18.34 -2.40
C GLN A 23 -11.34 -18.89 -3.65
N VAL A 24 -10.81 -20.01 -4.18
CA VAL A 24 -11.32 -20.66 -5.38
C VAL A 24 -12.19 -21.85 -4.97
N ALA A 25 -13.45 -21.87 -5.39
CA ALA A 25 -14.35 -23.00 -5.23
C ALA A 25 -14.18 -24.03 -6.38
N PHE A 26 -14.68 -25.23 -6.19
CA PHE A 26 -14.62 -26.28 -7.22
C PHE A 26 -15.38 -25.86 -8.49
N GLU A 27 -16.52 -25.20 -8.29
CA GLU A 27 -17.42 -24.71 -9.35
C GLU A 27 -16.79 -23.58 -10.20
N ASP A 28 -15.78 -22.86 -9.65
CA ASP A 28 -15.06 -21.80 -10.38
C ASP A 28 -14.03 -22.38 -11.37
N VAL A 29 -13.65 -23.66 -11.19
CA VAL A 29 -12.61 -24.32 -11.97
C VAL A 29 -13.17 -25.38 -12.91
N LEU A 30 -14.15 -26.13 -12.44
CA LEU A 30 -14.76 -27.23 -13.17
C LEU A 30 -16.27 -27.05 -13.19
N GLY A 31 -16.85 -27.02 -14.39
CA GLY A 31 -18.28 -26.93 -14.63
C GLY A 31 -18.69 -27.80 -15.83
N GLU A 32 -19.77 -28.52 -15.72
CA GLU A 32 -20.36 -29.29 -16.83
C GLU A 32 -21.52 -28.51 -17.43
N PRO A 33 -21.62 -28.45 -18.76
CA PRO A 33 -22.76 -27.82 -19.43
C PRO A 33 -24.03 -28.67 -19.26
N GLU A 34 -25.19 -28.03 -19.27
CA GLU A 34 -26.49 -28.71 -19.07
C GLU A 34 -26.78 -29.86 -20.08
N THR A 35 -26.12 -29.84 -21.23
CA THR A 35 -26.33 -30.83 -22.31
C THR A 35 -25.49 -32.07 -22.17
N VAL A 36 -24.41 -32.05 -21.36
CA VAL A 36 -23.48 -33.16 -21.21
C VAL A 36 -23.08 -33.28 -19.75
N HIS A 37 -23.47 -34.37 -19.12
CA HIS A 37 -23.15 -34.66 -17.71
C HIS A 37 -22.32 -35.93 -17.59
N SER A 38 -21.36 -35.91 -16.68
CA SER A 38 -20.65 -37.11 -16.25
C SER A 38 -21.53 -37.98 -15.35
N ILE A 39 -21.07 -39.20 -15.08
CA ILE A 39 -21.77 -40.05 -14.11
C ILE A 39 -21.68 -39.43 -12.72
N ASP A 40 -22.77 -39.35 -11.99
CA ASP A 40 -22.91 -38.69 -10.68
C ASP A 40 -21.82 -39.10 -9.68
N CYS A 41 -21.41 -40.36 -9.68
CA CYS A 41 -20.35 -40.82 -8.78
C CYS A 41 -18.98 -40.23 -9.17
N VAL A 42 -18.73 -39.99 -10.46
CA VAL A 42 -17.48 -39.36 -10.95
C VAL A 42 -17.45 -37.90 -10.52
N TRP A 43 -18.53 -37.18 -10.73
CA TRP A 43 -18.65 -35.78 -10.32
C TRP A 43 -18.44 -35.60 -8.80
N THR A 44 -19.14 -36.39 -7.98
CA THR A 44 -19.01 -36.36 -6.53
C THR A 44 -17.60 -36.70 -6.06
N ASN A 45 -16.95 -37.69 -6.68
CA ASN A 45 -15.58 -38.08 -6.31
C ASN A 45 -14.56 -37.02 -6.78
N SER A 46 -14.77 -36.38 -7.91
CA SER A 46 -13.94 -35.27 -8.40
C SER A 46 -13.97 -34.10 -7.44
N TYR A 47 -15.13 -33.72 -6.94
CA TYR A 47 -15.27 -32.70 -5.87
C TYR A 47 -14.49 -33.07 -4.61
N LYS A 48 -14.65 -34.31 -4.13
CA LYS A 48 -13.93 -34.81 -2.94
C LYS A 48 -12.41 -34.82 -3.14
N CYS A 49 -11.95 -35.28 -4.31
CA CYS A 49 -10.54 -35.30 -4.67
C CYS A 49 -9.95 -33.89 -4.75
N PHE A 50 -10.66 -32.96 -5.41
CA PHE A 50 -10.25 -31.58 -5.49
C PHE A 50 -10.11 -30.93 -4.11
N THR A 51 -11.12 -31.08 -3.28
CA THR A 51 -11.13 -30.51 -1.92
C THR A 51 -10.04 -31.14 -1.03
N CYS A 52 -9.89 -32.46 -1.11
CA CYS A 52 -8.84 -33.17 -0.38
C CYS A 52 -7.45 -32.75 -0.83
N GLY A 53 -7.22 -32.71 -2.15
CA GLY A 53 -5.94 -32.29 -2.74
C GLY A 53 -5.57 -30.87 -2.34
N LYS A 54 -6.50 -29.93 -2.50
CA LYS A 54 -6.31 -28.52 -2.10
C LYS A 54 -5.92 -28.39 -0.63
N ASN A 55 -6.68 -29.04 0.27
CA ASN A 55 -6.44 -28.94 1.71
C ASN A 55 -5.17 -29.68 2.14
N CYS A 56 -4.91 -30.87 1.60
CA CYS A 56 -3.73 -31.67 1.94
C CYS A 56 -2.44 -30.98 1.48
N CYS A 57 -2.40 -30.54 0.21
CA CYS A 57 -1.24 -29.84 -0.33
C CYS A 57 -0.97 -28.53 0.41
N TYR A 58 -2.01 -27.75 0.71
CA TYR A 58 -1.83 -26.51 1.47
C TYR A 58 -1.28 -26.75 2.87
N LYS A 59 -1.82 -27.75 3.59
CA LYS A 59 -1.30 -28.11 4.92
C LYS A 59 0.14 -28.60 4.86
N PHE A 60 0.46 -29.43 3.89
CA PHE A 60 1.82 -29.93 3.69
C PHE A 60 2.81 -28.79 3.41
N MET A 61 2.51 -27.93 2.43
CA MET A 61 3.36 -26.78 2.08
C MET A 61 3.51 -25.79 3.24
N SER A 62 2.43 -25.49 3.94
CA SER A 62 2.48 -24.57 5.08
C SER A 62 3.25 -25.14 6.27
N THR A 63 3.20 -26.45 6.49
CA THR A 63 3.97 -27.11 7.55
C THR A 63 5.47 -27.08 7.26
N LEU A 64 5.87 -27.33 6.02
CA LEU A 64 7.30 -27.35 5.64
C LEU A 64 7.88 -25.95 5.50
N CYS A 65 7.18 -25.06 4.80
CA CYS A 65 7.73 -23.78 4.36
C CYS A 65 7.18 -22.58 5.16
N GLY A 66 6.01 -22.70 5.78
CA GLY A 66 5.30 -21.57 6.39
C GLY A 66 6.12 -20.84 7.45
N ILE A 67 6.79 -21.58 8.34
CA ILE A 67 7.63 -20.98 9.40
C ILE A 67 8.84 -20.25 8.80
N CYS A 68 9.51 -20.86 7.80
CA CYS A 68 10.67 -20.26 7.15
C CYS A 68 10.27 -18.97 6.37
N ILE A 69 9.13 -19.00 5.68
CA ILE A 69 8.60 -17.85 4.93
C ILE A 69 8.18 -16.73 5.89
N ALA A 70 7.53 -17.07 7.00
CA ALA A 70 7.16 -16.09 8.02
C ALA A 70 8.38 -15.40 8.63
N LEU A 71 9.43 -16.16 8.94
CA LEU A 71 10.70 -15.61 9.42
C LEU A 71 11.35 -14.70 8.37
N TYR A 72 11.37 -15.12 7.11
CA TYR A 72 11.91 -14.30 6.00
C TYR A 72 11.20 -12.94 5.93
N TRP A 73 9.88 -12.93 5.89
CA TRP A 73 9.13 -11.66 5.85
C TRP A 73 9.31 -10.83 7.12
N GLY A 74 9.44 -11.46 8.28
CA GLY A 74 9.78 -10.76 9.53
C GLY A 74 11.12 -10.03 9.44
N CYS A 75 12.15 -10.67 8.87
CA CYS A 75 13.45 -10.04 8.63
C CYS A 75 13.37 -8.90 7.61
N GLU A 76 12.63 -9.08 6.51
CA GLU A 76 12.45 -8.04 5.49
C GLU A 76 11.78 -6.78 6.08
N PHE A 77 10.71 -6.94 6.84
CA PHE A 77 10.06 -5.81 7.50
C PHE A 77 10.96 -5.15 8.57
N ALA A 78 11.78 -5.92 9.26
CA ALA A 78 12.77 -5.37 10.19
C ALA A 78 13.82 -4.52 9.47
N MET A 79 14.31 -4.96 8.30
CA MET A 79 15.25 -4.19 7.47
C MET A 79 14.61 -2.89 6.97
N ILE A 80 13.40 -2.95 6.44
CA ILE A 80 12.66 -1.75 6.00
C ILE A 80 12.48 -0.76 7.16
N THR A 81 12.09 -1.26 8.33
CA THR A 81 11.94 -0.41 9.52
C THR A 81 13.26 0.23 9.92
N PHE A 82 14.36 -0.53 9.88
CA PHE A 82 15.69 -0.02 10.16
C PHE A 82 16.08 1.10 9.18
N GLU A 83 15.93 0.88 7.89
CA GLU A 83 16.23 1.88 6.87
C GLU A 83 15.38 3.15 7.03
N MET A 84 14.09 3.00 7.31
CA MET A 84 13.19 4.13 7.53
C MET A 84 13.60 4.97 8.73
N VAL A 85 13.94 4.31 9.86
CA VAL A 85 14.29 5.01 11.11
C VAL A 85 15.69 5.64 11.05
N TRP A 86 16.68 4.90 10.54
CA TRP A 86 18.08 5.33 10.62
C TRP A 86 18.59 6.07 9.38
N CYS A 87 17.97 5.88 8.23
CA CYS A 87 18.41 6.51 6.98
C CYS A 87 17.39 7.53 6.47
N CYS A 88 16.17 7.11 6.19
CA CYS A 88 15.18 7.96 5.52
C CYS A 88 14.68 9.11 6.40
N THR A 89 14.34 8.83 7.64
CA THR A 89 13.81 9.87 8.57
C THR A 89 14.82 10.98 8.84
N PRO A 90 16.10 10.69 9.21
CA PRO A 90 17.10 11.74 9.36
C PRO A 90 17.42 12.47 8.06
N ALA A 91 17.48 11.77 6.92
CA ALA A 91 17.70 12.39 5.63
C ALA A 91 16.58 13.39 5.26
N LEU A 92 15.31 12.99 5.43
CA LEU A 92 14.18 13.90 5.24
C LEU A 92 14.25 15.12 6.16
N LYS A 93 14.70 14.94 7.40
CA LYS A 93 14.87 16.06 8.35
C LYS A 93 15.94 17.04 7.87
N VAL A 94 17.08 16.55 7.38
CA VAL A 94 18.14 17.40 6.80
C VAL A 94 17.59 18.16 5.60
N HIS A 95 16.92 17.50 4.66
CA HIS A 95 16.32 18.14 3.50
C HIS A 95 15.30 19.21 3.89
N THR A 96 14.45 18.95 4.87
CA THR A 96 13.48 19.93 5.38
C THR A 96 14.16 21.19 5.92
N ILE A 97 15.27 21.04 6.67
CA ILE A 97 16.05 22.17 7.19
C ILE A 97 16.66 22.96 6.03
N MET A 98 17.28 22.29 5.07
CA MET A 98 17.89 22.96 3.90
C MET A 98 16.85 23.70 3.06
N LEU A 99 15.71 23.08 2.77
CA LEU A 99 14.62 23.72 2.06
C LEU A 99 14.07 24.94 2.81
N GLY A 100 13.99 24.87 4.14
CA GLY A 100 13.61 26.01 4.97
C GLY A 100 14.57 27.20 4.86
N VAL A 101 15.88 26.94 4.75
CA VAL A 101 16.88 27.98 4.50
C VAL A 101 16.71 28.57 3.09
N CYS A 102 16.57 27.72 2.07
CA CYS A 102 16.32 28.17 0.70
C CYS A 102 15.03 28.99 0.59
N GLN A 103 13.97 28.59 1.24
CA GLN A 103 12.70 29.33 1.25
C GLN A 103 12.86 30.73 1.87
N ARG A 104 13.57 30.85 2.98
CA ARG A 104 13.86 32.15 3.60
C ARG A 104 14.70 33.04 2.69
N PHE A 105 15.75 32.47 2.10
CA PHE A 105 16.61 33.19 1.16
C PHE A 105 15.82 33.70 -0.06
N LEU A 106 15.08 32.83 -0.72
CA LEU A 106 14.24 33.18 -1.86
C LEU A 106 13.17 34.21 -1.47
N GLY A 107 12.53 34.04 -0.32
CA GLY A 107 11.55 35.00 0.19
C GLY A 107 12.14 36.40 0.37
N THR A 108 13.36 36.49 0.93
CA THR A 108 14.07 37.75 1.09
C THR A 108 14.43 38.36 -0.28
N CYS A 109 14.92 37.57 -1.23
CA CYS A 109 15.21 38.03 -2.57
C CYS A 109 13.96 38.57 -3.29
N ILE A 110 12.83 37.85 -3.17
CA ILE A 110 11.55 38.28 -3.76
C ILE A 110 11.08 39.57 -3.12
N GLN A 111 11.14 39.73 -1.81
CA GLN A 111 10.74 40.94 -1.12
C GLN A 111 11.64 42.14 -1.47
N CYS A 112 12.95 41.93 -1.55
CA CYS A 112 13.89 43.02 -1.83
C CYS A 112 13.90 43.45 -3.31
N CYS A 113 13.74 42.49 -4.24
CA CYS A 113 13.91 42.76 -5.66
C CYS A 113 12.59 42.82 -6.43
N LEU A 114 11.70 41.83 -6.20
CA LEU A 114 10.47 41.70 -7.00
C LEU A 114 9.29 42.50 -6.45
N ALA A 115 9.15 42.61 -5.14
CA ALA A 115 8.03 43.35 -4.55
C ALA A 115 8.00 44.80 -4.95
N PRO A 116 9.13 45.59 -4.87
CA PRO A 116 9.12 47.00 -5.31
C PRO A 116 8.85 47.18 -6.80
N LEU A 117 9.28 46.21 -7.63
CA LEU A 117 8.97 46.25 -9.08
C LEU A 117 7.47 46.01 -9.32
N CYS A 118 6.87 45.02 -8.64
CA CYS A 118 5.44 44.76 -8.76
C CYS A 118 4.58 45.90 -8.20
N GLU A 119 5.00 46.55 -7.12
CA GLU A 119 4.34 47.75 -6.59
C GLU A 119 4.39 48.91 -7.58
N THR A 120 5.55 49.17 -8.19
CA THR A 120 5.72 50.21 -9.18
C THR A 120 4.83 49.98 -10.42
N ILE A 121 4.79 48.73 -10.90
CA ILE A 121 3.90 48.32 -11.99
C ILE A 121 2.43 48.43 -11.59
N GLY A 122 2.08 48.02 -10.38
CA GLY A 122 0.73 48.11 -9.83
C GLY A 122 0.24 49.57 -9.73
N LEU A 123 1.10 50.50 -9.36
CA LEU A 123 0.80 51.93 -9.33
C LEU A 123 0.57 52.50 -10.75
N CYS A 124 1.31 52.03 -11.75
CA CYS A 124 1.09 52.40 -13.15
C CYS A 124 -0.30 51.98 -13.65
N PHE A 125 -0.75 50.79 -13.29
CA PHE A 125 -2.08 50.27 -13.67
C PHE A 125 -3.22 50.78 -12.76
N GLY A 126 -2.95 51.11 -11.51
CA GLY A 126 -3.93 51.65 -10.56
C GLY A 126 -4.51 53.03 -10.96
N ASN A 127 -3.80 53.78 -11.84
CA ASN A 127 -4.25 55.04 -12.36
C ASN A 127 -5.13 54.94 -13.63
N ILE A 128 -5.41 53.75 -14.12
CA ILE A 128 -6.26 53.52 -15.29
C ILE A 128 -7.71 53.36 -14.84
N THR A 129 -8.47 54.42 -14.90
CA THR A 129 -9.93 54.42 -14.72
C THR A 129 -10.62 53.96 -16.00
N ILE A 130 -11.13 52.73 -16.02
CA ILE A 130 -11.93 52.20 -17.13
C ILE A 130 -13.35 52.74 -16.98
N ASN A 131 -13.69 53.79 -17.72
CA ASN A 131 -15.06 54.28 -17.87
C ASN A 131 -15.81 53.33 -18.81
N LYS A 132 -16.62 52.44 -18.25
CA LYS A 132 -17.61 51.68 -19.02
C LYS A 132 -18.74 52.63 -19.43
N LYS A 133 -18.83 52.92 -20.71
CA LYS A 133 -19.97 53.59 -21.35
C LYS A 133 -21.07 52.58 -21.63
#